data_7074845971e10e922d9638e311280a7a
#
_entry.id   7074845971e10e922d9638e311280a7a
#
_cell.length_a   1.000
_cell.length_b   1.000
_cell.length_c   1.000
_cell.angle_alpha   90.00
_cell.angle_beta   90.00
_cell.angle_gamma   90.00
#
_symmetry.space_group_name_H-M   'P 1'
#
loop_
_entity.id
_entity.type
_entity.pdbx_description
1 polymer ?
#
loop_
_entity_poly.entity_id
_entity_poly.type
_entity_poly.pdbx_seq_one_letter_code
_entity_poly.pdbx_strand_id
1 'polypeptide(L)'
;PSSGAVTAAADPGEALGKITSKFISPYTAGQSFGNIYLKNSTSKTVDISEELQSPVGFRMEFSSEPEVLIMHTHATESYMLEERDYFTAADATRSTSDAVNMNHIGEKVAEVLRANGIAVVHDMTQHDAEAYTGSYDRSAATVSANLKKYPSIKVVLDLHRDSVGTEAEKIKAVQKIGDKNAAQIMLVMGCEDGSIQNHPN
;
A
#
# COMPACT_ATOMS: atom_id res chain seq x y z
N PRO A 1 39.24 27.20 12.95
CA PRO A 1 38.44 26.34 13.77
C PRO A 1 36.99 26.63 13.49
N SER A 2 36.37 25.80 12.65
CA SER A 2 34.94 25.88 12.37
C SER A 2 34.19 25.21 13.51
N SER A 3 33.45 25.99 14.25
CA SER A 3 32.48 25.55 15.25
C SER A 3 31.36 24.81 14.51
N GLY A 4 31.40 23.48 14.54
CA GLY A 4 30.29 22.65 14.15
C GLY A 4 29.16 22.84 15.16
N ALA A 5 28.06 23.41 14.72
CA ALA A 5 26.85 23.45 15.53
C ALA A 5 26.36 22.00 15.71
N VAL A 6 26.48 21.48 16.92
CA VAL A 6 25.80 20.26 17.35
C VAL A 6 24.32 20.63 17.44
N THR A 7 23.53 20.23 16.47
CA THR A 7 22.07 20.27 16.58
C THR A 7 21.71 19.33 17.75
N ALA A 8 21.17 19.91 18.82
CA ALA A 8 20.65 19.12 19.95
C ALA A 8 19.60 18.14 19.37
N ALA A 9 19.71 16.87 19.77
CA ALA A 9 18.69 15.89 19.43
C ALA A 9 17.34 16.37 20.04
N ALA A 10 16.29 16.41 19.24
CA ALA A 10 14.97 16.80 19.71
C ALA A 10 14.53 15.89 20.86
N ASP A 11 13.84 16.44 21.84
CA ASP A 11 13.22 15.67 22.92
C ASP A 11 12.24 14.65 22.27
N PRO A 12 12.32 13.35 22.57
CA PRO A 12 11.44 12.35 22.01
C PRO A 12 9.94 12.65 22.15
N GLY A 13 9.55 13.44 23.13
CA GLY A 13 8.17 13.88 23.38
C GLY A 13 7.79 15.20 22.71
N GLU A 14 8.74 15.95 22.13
CA GLU A 14 8.45 17.22 21.47
C GLU A 14 7.79 17.01 20.12
N ALA A 15 6.70 17.76 19.85
CA ALA A 15 6.00 17.71 18.59
C ALA A 15 6.90 18.28 17.46
N LEU A 16 7.21 17.45 16.48
CA LEU A 16 7.95 17.82 15.28
C LEU A 16 7.05 18.42 14.20
N GLY A 17 5.75 18.13 14.23
CA GLY A 17 4.80 18.63 13.27
C GLY A 17 3.38 18.14 13.57
N LYS A 18 2.47 18.55 12.71
CA LYS A 18 1.04 18.25 12.84
C LYS A 18 0.59 17.13 11.90
N ILE A 19 -0.53 16.49 12.25
CA ILE A 19 -1.24 15.54 11.41
C ILE A 19 -2.59 16.14 11.08
N THR A 20 -2.90 16.23 9.80
CA THR A 20 -4.16 16.81 9.32
C THR A 20 -4.94 15.78 8.52
N SER A 21 -6.19 15.56 8.89
CA SER A 21 -7.12 14.73 8.10
C SER A 21 -7.63 15.53 6.91
N LYS A 22 -7.40 15.03 5.70
CA LYS A 22 -7.85 15.68 4.45
C LYS A 22 -8.37 14.64 3.48
N PHE A 23 -9.38 15.00 2.72
CA PHE A 23 -9.71 14.31 1.49
C PHE A 23 -8.72 14.75 0.41
N ILE A 24 -7.97 13.80 -0.12
CA ILE A 24 -7.10 14.04 -1.27
C ILE A 24 -7.94 13.90 -2.52
N SER A 25 -8.23 15.04 -3.15
CA SER A 25 -9.06 15.06 -4.34
C SER A 25 -8.29 14.55 -5.55
N PRO A 26 -8.73 13.49 -6.20
CA PRO A 26 -8.14 13.02 -7.46
C PRO A 26 -8.68 13.77 -8.69
N TYR A 27 -9.56 14.74 -8.51
CA TYR A 27 -10.33 15.39 -9.58
C TYR A 27 -9.50 16.16 -10.60
N THR A 28 -8.26 16.48 -10.30
CA THR A 28 -7.43 17.31 -11.20
C THR A 28 -6.69 16.52 -12.27
N ALA A 29 -6.86 15.19 -12.32
CA ALA A 29 -5.89 14.36 -13.04
C ALA A 29 -6.46 13.31 -14.01
N GLY A 30 -7.78 13.25 -14.26
CA GLY A 30 -8.21 12.20 -15.16
C GLY A 30 -9.72 11.95 -15.21
N GLN A 31 -10.07 10.72 -15.53
CA GLN A 31 -11.42 10.23 -15.66
C GLN A 31 -11.98 9.76 -14.30
N SER A 32 -13.30 9.73 -14.17
CA SER A 32 -13.98 9.17 -13.01
C SER A 32 -15.21 8.37 -13.41
N PHE A 33 -15.50 7.34 -12.61
CA PHE A 33 -16.74 6.58 -12.71
C PHE A 33 -17.22 6.27 -11.29
N GLY A 34 -18.36 6.84 -10.89
CA GLY A 34 -18.83 6.78 -9.51
C GLY A 34 -17.84 7.43 -8.55
N ASN A 35 -17.37 6.66 -7.59
CA ASN A 35 -16.35 7.07 -6.60
C ASN A 35 -14.94 6.54 -6.92
N ILE A 36 -14.74 6.03 -8.12
CA ILE A 36 -13.45 5.57 -8.64
C ILE A 36 -12.89 6.64 -9.57
N TYR A 37 -11.61 6.92 -9.42
CA TYR A 37 -10.89 7.95 -10.15
C TYR A 37 -9.64 7.33 -10.77
N LEU A 38 -9.42 7.60 -12.05
CA LEU A 38 -8.26 7.12 -12.79
C LEU A 38 -7.28 8.26 -13.07
N LYS A 39 -6.05 8.12 -12.60
CA LYS A 39 -4.91 8.90 -13.09
C LYS A 39 -4.11 8.02 -14.05
N ASN A 40 -4.29 8.24 -15.35
CA ASN A 40 -3.49 7.57 -16.36
C ASN A 40 -2.21 8.37 -16.62
N SER A 41 -1.05 7.80 -16.28
CA SER A 41 0.26 8.39 -16.56
C SER A 41 0.98 7.72 -17.74
N THR A 42 0.28 6.89 -18.49
CA THR A 42 0.81 6.17 -19.65
C THR A 42 0.34 6.80 -20.97
N SER A 43 0.86 6.34 -22.08
CA SER A 43 0.41 6.73 -23.41
C SER A 43 -0.85 5.98 -23.91
N LYS A 44 -1.34 5.00 -23.13
CA LYS A 44 -2.52 4.22 -23.49
C LYS A 44 -3.79 5.05 -23.30
N THR A 45 -4.75 4.86 -24.21
CA THR A 45 -6.10 5.37 -24.00
C THR A 45 -6.87 4.37 -23.14
N VAL A 46 -7.40 4.83 -22.02
CA VAL A 46 -8.22 4.03 -21.11
C VAL A 46 -9.55 4.75 -20.91
N ASP A 47 -10.65 4.07 -21.14
CA ASP A 47 -11.99 4.53 -20.75
C ASP A 47 -12.38 3.81 -19.46
N ILE A 48 -12.33 4.52 -18.33
CA ILE A 48 -12.60 3.93 -17.02
C ILE A 48 -14.03 3.40 -16.88
N SER A 49 -15.00 3.98 -17.62
CA SER A 49 -16.38 3.50 -17.60
C SER A 49 -16.52 2.16 -18.32
N GLU A 50 -15.84 2.00 -19.44
CA GLU A 50 -15.82 0.76 -20.21
C GLU A 50 -15.07 -0.34 -19.43
N GLU A 51 -13.89 -0.03 -18.89
CA GLU A 51 -13.08 -0.98 -18.14
C GLU A 51 -13.81 -1.52 -16.90
N LEU A 52 -14.47 -0.65 -16.14
CA LEU A 52 -15.19 -1.07 -14.92
C LEU A 52 -16.48 -1.87 -15.21
N GLN A 53 -17.00 -1.81 -16.44
CA GLN A 53 -18.16 -2.58 -16.86
C GLN A 53 -17.77 -3.86 -17.62
N SER A 54 -16.52 -3.97 -18.04
CA SER A 54 -15.98 -5.15 -18.70
C SER A 54 -15.78 -6.29 -17.71
N PRO A 55 -16.04 -7.54 -18.13
CA PRO A 55 -15.76 -8.68 -17.26
C PRO A 55 -14.26 -8.80 -17.03
N VAL A 56 -13.86 -9.14 -15.79
CA VAL A 56 -12.45 -9.46 -15.50
C VAL A 56 -12.00 -10.70 -16.27
N GLY A 57 -10.73 -10.74 -16.67
CA GLY A 57 -10.17 -11.82 -17.50
C GLY A 57 -10.01 -13.18 -16.77
N PHE A 58 -10.44 -13.28 -15.52
CA PHE A 58 -10.40 -14.51 -14.73
C PHE A 58 -11.66 -14.69 -13.90
N ARG A 59 -11.85 -15.90 -13.36
CA ARG A 59 -12.94 -16.22 -12.46
C ARG A 59 -12.38 -16.76 -11.14
N MET A 60 -12.95 -16.32 -10.02
CA MET A 60 -12.69 -16.90 -8.71
C MET A 60 -13.48 -18.22 -8.59
N GLU A 61 -12.80 -19.28 -8.17
CA GLU A 61 -13.40 -20.60 -8.02
C GLU A 61 -13.98 -20.83 -6.62
N PHE A 62 -13.61 -19.99 -5.65
CA PHE A 62 -13.97 -20.12 -4.23
C PHE A 62 -13.66 -21.51 -3.67
N SER A 63 -12.53 -22.05 -4.09
CA SER A 63 -12.03 -23.36 -3.67
C SER A 63 -11.20 -23.27 -2.38
N SER A 64 -10.74 -24.42 -1.88
CA SER A 64 -9.78 -24.46 -0.76
C SER A 64 -8.36 -24.08 -1.18
N GLU A 65 -8.08 -24.08 -2.49
CA GLU A 65 -6.77 -23.69 -3.02
C GLU A 65 -6.62 -22.15 -3.02
N PRO A 66 -5.47 -21.61 -2.64
CA PRO A 66 -5.27 -20.17 -2.60
C PRO A 66 -5.45 -19.52 -3.96
N GLU A 67 -6.30 -18.49 -4.03
CA GLU A 67 -6.55 -17.72 -5.24
C GLU A 67 -5.99 -16.29 -5.16
N VAL A 68 -5.64 -15.85 -3.95
CA VAL A 68 -5.03 -14.55 -3.69
C VAL A 68 -3.74 -14.73 -2.91
N LEU A 69 -2.69 -14.06 -3.33
CA LEU A 69 -1.45 -13.85 -2.57
C LEU A 69 -1.44 -12.41 -2.05
N ILE A 70 -1.29 -12.27 -0.75
CA ILE A 70 -0.95 -10.98 -0.13
C ILE A 70 0.51 -11.04 0.28
N MET A 71 1.27 -10.00 -0.02
CA MET A 71 2.66 -9.84 0.35
C MET A 71 3.01 -8.35 0.50
N HIS A 72 4.21 -8.04 0.94
CA HIS A 72 4.68 -6.69 1.18
C HIS A 72 6.13 -6.52 0.74
N THR A 73 6.38 -5.71 -0.28
CA THR A 73 7.76 -5.32 -0.64
C THR A 73 8.38 -4.50 0.49
N HIS A 74 7.57 -3.66 1.15
CA HIS A 74 7.97 -2.83 2.29
C HIS A 74 7.19 -3.21 3.56
N ALA A 75 7.38 -4.46 4.01
CA ALA A 75 6.67 -5.00 5.17
C ALA A 75 6.92 -4.19 6.45
N THR A 76 8.12 -3.59 6.59
CA THR A 76 8.45 -2.79 7.79
C THR A 76 7.71 -1.46 7.88
N GLU A 77 7.04 -0.99 6.84
CA GLU A 77 6.20 0.20 6.93
C GLU A 77 5.16 0.05 8.03
N SER A 78 5.00 1.12 8.83
CA SER A 78 4.11 1.07 9.99
C SER A 78 3.27 2.34 10.11
N TYR A 79 2.16 2.23 10.83
CA TYR A 79 1.32 3.35 11.22
C TYR A 79 1.65 3.77 12.66
N MET A 80 1.26 4.99 13.02
CA MET A 80 1.27 5.42 14.41
C MET A 80 0.33 4.53 15.23
N LEU A 81 0.76 4.18 16.45
CA LEU A 81 -0.01 3.31 17.35
C LEU A 81 -1.13 4.05 18.06
N GLU A 82 -1.04 5.37 18.13
CA GLU A 82 -2.01 6.23 18.79
C GLU A 82 -2.57 7.27 17.83
N GLU A 83 -3.86 7.55 17.90
CA GLU A 83 -4.47 8.61 17.14
C GLU A 83 -4.20 9.96 17.79
N ARG A 84 -3.41 10.79 17.10
CA ARG A 84 -3.02 12.15 17.51
C ARG A 84 -3.06 13.09 16.31
N ASP A 85 -3.11 14.38 16.57
CA ASP A 85 -3.02 15.44 15.56
C ASP A 85 -1.59 16.02 15.41
N TYR A 86 -0.61 15.41 16.04
CA TYR A 86 0.81 15.72 15.96
C TYR A 86 1.65 14.45 15.92
N PHE A 87 2.90 14.56 15.49
CA PHE A 87 3.89 13.50 15.55
C PHE A 87 5.19 13.99 16.21
N THR A 88 5.95 13.06 16.72
CA THR A 88 7.20 13.28 17.45
C THR A 88 8.34 12.44 16.84
N ALA A 89 9.57 12.61 17.34
CA ALA A 89 10.70 11.79 16.94
C ALA A 89 10.55 10.29 17.33
N ALA A 90 9.69 10.00 18.31
CA ALA A 90 9.44 8.63 18.76
C ALA A 90 8.46 7.88 17.84
N ASP A 91 7.75 8.57 16.94
CA ASP A 91 6.81 7.94 16.01
C ASP A 91 7.56 7.29 14.84
N ALA A 92 7.97 6.05 15.06
CA ALA A 92 8.64 5.27 14.05
C ALA A 92 7.73 5.04 12.83
N THR A 93 8.25 5.34 11.64
CA THR A 93 7.56 5.09 10.37
C THR A 93 7.79 3.67 9.84
N ARG A 94 8.67 2.91 10.50
CA ARG A 94 9.02 1.53 10.17
C ARG A 94 9.22 0.72 11.44
N SER A 95 8.82 -0.56 11.39
CA SER A 95 8.96 -1.53 12.49
C SER A 95 9.12 -2.93 11.92
N THR A 96 9.99 -3.72 12.51
CA THR A 96 10.10 -5.17 12.22
C THR A 96 9.10 -6.01 13.02
N SER A 97 8.29 -5.41 13.87
CA SER A 97 7.23 -6.11 14.60
C SER A 97 5.99 -6.28 13.73
N ASP A 98 5.63 -7.53 13.44
CA ASP A 98 4.44 -7.88 12.66
C ASP A 98 3.12 -7.46 13.32
N ALA A 99 3.16 -7.07 14.59
CA ALA A 99 1.98 -6.57 15.30
C ALA A 99 1.59 -5.14 14.88
N VAL A 100 2.49 -4.38 14.25
CA VAL A 100 2.31 -2.93 14.01
C VAL A 100 2.72 -2.48 12.60
N ASN A 101 3.30 -3.38 11.80
CA ASN A 101 3.74 -3.08 10.44
C ASN A 101 2.71 -3.54 9.38
N MET A 102 3.09 -3.53 8.10
CA MET A 102 2.17 -3.89 7.02
C MET A 102 1.70 -5.35 7.06
N ASN A 103 2.47 -6.27 7.68
CA ASN A 103 2.02 -7.63 7.89
C ASN A 103 0.73 -7.69 8.75
N HIS A 104 0.60 -6.80 9.75
CA HIS A 104 -0.66 -6.71 10.51
C HIS A 104 -1.84 -6.31 9.62
N ILE A 105 -1.65 -5.33 8.76
CA ILE A 105 -2.70 -4.86 7.84
C ILE A 105 -3.03 -5.95 6.81
N GLY A 106 -2.00 -6.61 6.26
CA GLY A 106 -2.16 -7.73 5.32
C GLY A 106 -2.98 -8.87 5.92
N GLU A 107 -2.73 -9.24 7.18
CA GLU A 107 -3.52 -10.27 7.85
C GLU A 107 -4.98 -9.85 8.04
N LYS A 108 -5.26 -8.58 8.36
CA LYS A 108 -6.64 -8.09 8.44
C LYS A 108 -7.37 -8.16 7.10
N VAL A 109 -6.69 -7.86 6.00
CA VAL A 109 -7.25 -8.04 4.64
C VAL A 109 -7.48 -9.52 4.35
N ALA A 110 -6.51 -10.40 4.67
CA ALA A 110 -6.64 -11.84 4.49
C ALA A 110 -7.79 -12.43 5.29
N GLU A 111 -7.99 -12.02 6.56
CA GLU A 111 -9.13 -12.42 7.39
C GLU A 111 -10.46 -12.10 6.71
N VAL A 112 -10.60 -10.88 6.16
CA VAL A 112 -11.83 -10.46 5.46
C VAL A 112 -12.06 -11.27 4.20
N LEU A 113 -11.03 -11.51 3.39
CA LEU A 113 -11.14 -12.32 2.17
C LEU A 113 -11.54 -13.77 2.50
N ARG A 114 -10.88 -14.39 3.49
CA ARG A 114 -11.21 -15.76 3.93
C ARG A 114 -12.65 -15.85 4.47
N ALA A 115 -13.11 -14.84 5.23
CA ALA A 115 -14.49 -14.78 5.72
C ALA A 115 -15.52 -14.67 4.57
N ASN A 116 -15.10 -14.23 3.38
CA ASN A 116 -15.92 -14.18 2.17
C ASN A 116 -15.68 -15.37 1.23
N GLY A 117 -15.04 -16.44 1.71
CA GLY A 117 -14.85 -17.68 0.97
C GLY A 117 -13.67 -17.68 -0.01
N ILE A 118 -12.81 -16.68 0.03
CA ILE A 118 -11.63 -16.59 -0.82
C ILE A 118 -10.43 -17.15 -0.08
N ALA A 119 -9.82 -18.21 -0.60
CA ALA A 119 -8.61 -18.77 -0.03
C ALA A 119 -7.39 -17.87 -0.32
N VAL A 120 -6.64 -17.53 0.73
CA VAL A 120 -5.54 -16.56 0.69
C VAL A 120 -4.27 -17.14 1.29
N VAL A 121 -3.16 -16.98 0.59
CA VAL A 121 -1.81 -17.01 1.16
C VAL A 121 -1.42 -15.59 1.55
N HIS A 122 -1.04 -15.38 2.79
CA HIS A 122 -0.40 -14.16 3.23
C HIS A 122 1.07 -14.46 3.51
N ASP A 123 1.96 -13.96 2.67
CA ASP A 123 3.41 -14.10 2.84
C ASP A 123 3.93 -12.91 3.63
N MET A 124 4.38 -13.16 4.84
CA MET A 124 4.81 -12.16 5.82
C MET A 124 6.31 -11.86 5.76
N THR A 125 7.00 -12.27 4.71
CA THR A 125 8.45 -12.01 4.55
C THR A 125 8.73 -10.52 4.52
N GLN A 126 9.63 -10.07 5.40
CA GLN A 126 10.02 -8.67 5.50
C GLN A 126 11.19 -8.37 4.56
N HIS A 127 10.91 -8.06 3.30
CA HIS A 127 11.92 -7.89 2.25
C HIS A 127 12.80 -6.64 2.43
N ASP A 128 12.36 -5.68 3.23
CA ASP A 128 13.04 -4.41 3.50
C ASP A 128 13.66 -4.30 4.91
N ALA A 129 13.58 -5.36 5.73
CA ALA A 129 14.07 -5.34 7.09
C ALA A 129 15.60 -5.17 7.19
N GLU A 130 16.35 -5.85 6.31
CA GLU A 130 17.80 -5.74 6.27
C GLU A 130 18.29 -4.54 5.45
N ALA A 131 17.62 -4.25 4.34
CA ALA A 131 17.95 -3.14 3.45
C ALA A 131 16.72 -2.71 2.63
N TYR A 132 16.50 -1.41 2.54
CA TYR A 132 15.47 -0.85 1.67
C TYR A 132 15.78 -1.11 0.19
N THR A 133 17.03 -0.85 -0.22
CA THR A 133 17.47 -1.06 -1.60
C THR A 133 17.43 -2.55 -1.97
N GLY A 134 16.86 -2.86 -3.12
CA GLY A 134 16.72 -4.24 -3.62
C GLY A 134 15.54 -5.01 -3.00
N SER A 135 14.66 -4.38 -2.22
CA SER A 135 13.47 -5.03 -1.66
C SER A 135 12.53 -5.55 -2.75
N TYR A 136 12.39 -4.86 -3.87
CA TYR A 136 11.59 -5.31 -5.02
C TYR A 136 12.15 -6.59 -5.66
N ASP A 137 13.47 -6.75 -5.78
CA ASP A 137 14.07 -7.99 -6.31
C ASP A 137 13.80 -9.16 -5.36
N ARG A 138 13.90 -8.92 -4.06
CA ARG A 138 13.60 -9.95 -3.04
C ARG A 138 12.12 -10.32 -3.03
N SER A 139 11.22 -9.33 -3.12
CA SER A 139 9.77 -9.59 -3.17
C SER A 139 9.37 -10.30 -4.46
N ALA A 140 9.95 -9.96 -5.59
CA ALA A 140 9.73 -10.67 -6.87
C ALA A 140 10.10 -12.16 -6.78
N ALA A 141 11.20 -12.49 -6.09
CA ALA A 141 11.57 -13.88 -5.84
C ALA A 141 10.52 -14.63 -4.97
N THR A 142 10.02 -13.97 -3.93
CA THR A 142 8.95 -14.49 -3.07
C THR A 142 7.65 -14.71 -3.85
N VAL A 143 7.23 -13.73 -4.66
CA VAL A 143 6.06 -13.86 -5.54
C VAL A 143 6.23 -15.06 -6.48
N SER A 144 7.37 -15.16 -7.17
CA SER A 144 7.65 -16.25 -8.09
C SER A 144 7.59 -17.62 -7.41
N ALA A 145 8.12 -17.74 -6.19
CA ALA A 145 8.06 -18.96 -5.41
C ALA A 145 6.62 -19.35 -5.03
N ASN A 146 5.82 -18.37 -4.59
CA ASN A 146 4.41 -18.60 -4.25
C ASN A 146 3.56 -18.98 -5.47
N LEU A 147 3.73 -18.32 -6.60
CA LEU A 147 3.02 -18.65 -7.85
C LEU A 147 3.38 -20.05 -8.36
N LYS A 148 4.63 -20.47 -8.19
CA LYS A 148 5.05 -21.84 -8.50
C LYS A 148 4.45 -22.87 -7.56
N LYS A 149 4.34 -22.54 -6.28
CA LYS A 149 3.78 -23.42 -5.24
C LYS A 149 2.26 -23.55 -5.33
N TYR A 150 1.59 -22.45 -5.67
CA TYR A 150 0.14 -22.33 -5.74
C TYR A 150 -0.30 -21.82 -7.12
N PRO A 151 -0.38 -22.69 -8.14
CA PRO A 151 -0.76 -22.26 -9.50
C PRO A 151 -2.20 -21.74 -9.60
N SER A 152 -3.00 -21.91 -8.56
CA SER A 152 -4.38 -21.41 -8.43
C SER A 152 -4.45 -19.91 -8.16
N ILE A 153 -3.35 -19.25 -7.76
CA ILE A 153 -3.32 -17.81 -7.50
C ILE A 153 -3.64 -17.04 -8.79
N LYS A 154 -4.61 -16.15 -8.71
CA LYS A 154 -5.09 -15.28 -9.79
C LYS A 154 -4.83 -13.81 -9.51
N VAL A 155 -4.65 -13.44 -8.24
CA VAL A 155 -4.42 -12.07 -7.80
C VAL A 155 -3.24 -12.01 -6.85
N VAL A 156 -2.34 -11.07 -7.08
CA VAL A 156 -1.24 -10.75 -6.16
C VAL A 156 -1.44 -9.32 -5.68
N LEU A 157 -1.47 -9.14 -4.37
CA LEU A 157 -1.59 -7.83 -3.72
C LEU A 157 -0.29 -7.52 -2.97
N ASP A 158 0.43 -6.51 -3.44
CA ASP A 158 1.55 -5.90 -2.71
C ASP A 158 0.98 -4.71 -1.92
N LEU A 159 0.78 -4.91 -0.62
CA LEU A 159 0.16 -3.89 0.22
C LEU A 159 1.21 -2.98 0.84
N HIS A 160 1.03 -1.70 0.63
CA HIS A 160 1.86 -0.63 1.15
C HIS A 160 1.01 0.37 1.94
N ARG A 161 1.66 1.22 2.72
CA ARG A 161 1.13 2.51 3.10
C ARG A 161 1.80 3.62 2.31
N ASP A 162 1.11 4.73 2.10
CA ASP A 162 1.70 5.92 1.52
C ASP A 162 2.09 6.93 2.61
N SER A 163 2.96 7.86 2.26
CA SER A 163 3.36 8.99 3.11
C SER A 163 3.13 10.28 2.37
N VAL A 164 2.10 11.02 2.78
CA VAL A 164 1.67 12.26 2.13
C VAL A 164 1.90 13.43 3.07
N GLY A 165 2.40 14.53 2.54
CA GLY A 165 2.63 15.78 3.29
C GLY A 165 4.05 16.28 3.19
N THR A 166 4.48 17.02 4.20
CA THR A 166 5.80 17.64 4.33
C THR A 166 6.50 17.14 5.61
N GLU A 167 7.69 17.66 5.89
CA GLU A 167 8.36 17.40 7.16
C GLU A 167 7.56 17.94 8.37
N ALA A 168 6.89 19.09 8.20
CA ALA A 168 6.13 19.73 9.28
C ALA A 168 4.64 19.35 9.33
N GLU A 169 4.09 18.75 8.28
CA GLU A 169 2.68 18.34 8.22
C GLU A 169 2.54 16.99 7.51
N LYS A 170 1.95 16.02 8.20
CA LYS A 170 1.56 14.74 7.62
C LYS A 170 0.07 14.73 7.33
N ILE A 171 -0.30 14.16 6.20
CA ILE A 171 -1.69 14.07 5.77
C ILE A 171 -2.24 12.69 6.07
N LYS A 172 -3.31 12.64 6.85
CA LYS A 172 -4.15 11.46 7.00
C LYS A 172 -5.22 11.52 5.92
N ALA A 173 -5.02 10.77 4.84
CA ALA A 173 -5.93 10.75 3.69
C ALA A 173 -7.21 10.01 4.07
N VAL A 174 -8.33 10.72 4.12
CA VAL A 174 -9.62 10.20 4.58
C VAL A 174 -10.74 10.47 3.58
N GLN A 175 -11.65 9.51 3.50
CA GLN A 175 -12.93 9.61 2.80
C GLN A 175 -14.06 9.38 3.81
N LYS A 176 -15.10 10.20 3.76
CA LYS A 176 -16.31 9.94 4.53
C LYS A 176 -17.17 8.86 3.89
N ILE A 177 -17.55 7.86 4.70
CA ILE A 177 -18.52 6.82 4.33
C ILE A 177 -19.59 6.84 5.43
N GLY A 178 -20.73 7.48 5.15
CA GLY A 178 -21.72 7.82 6.17
C GLY A 178 -21.09 8.73 7.24
N ASP A 179 -21.22 8.36 8.50
CA ASP A 179 -20.68 9.12 9.63
C ASP A 179 -19.23 8.75 9.99
N LYS A 180 -18.61 7.80 9.27
CA LYS A 180 -17.27 7.30 9.56
C LYS A 180 -16.25 7.87 8.59
N ASN A 181 -15.04 8.07 9.09
CA ASN A 181 -13.87 8.30 8.26
C ASN A 181 -13.23 6.94 7.90
N ALA A 182 -13.01 6.71 6.62
CA ALA A 182 -12.25 5.59 6.11
C ALA A 182 -10.95 6.08 5.48
N ALA A 183 -9.92 5.26 5.45
CA ALA A 183 -8.72 5.56 4.68
C ALA A 183 -9.05 5.61 3.19
N GLN A 184 -8.46 6.56 2.47
CA GLN A 184 -8.47 6.50 1.02
C GLN A 184 -7.53 5.39 0.53
N ILE A 185 -7.98 4.65 -0.48
CA ILE A 185 -7.22 3.56 -1.09
C ILE A 185 -6.77 4.01 -2.48
N MET A 186 -5.51 3.74 -2.80
CA MET A 186 -4.95 3.90 -4.14
C MET A 186 -4.52 2.54 -4.67
N LEU A 187 -4.99 2.18 -5.85
CA LEU A 187 -4.52 1.03 -6.61
C LEU A 187 -3.50 1.51 -7.64
N VAL A 188 -2.31 0.94 -7.60
CA VAL A 188 -1.27 1.20 -8.60
C VAL A 188 -1.20 -0.02 -9.51
N MET A 189 -1.58 0.19 -10.77
CA MET A 189 -1.53 -0.85 -11.80
C MET A 189 -0.32 -0.60 -12.69
N GLY A 190 0.56 -1.58 -12.77
CA GLY A 190 1.63 -1.58 -13.77
C GLY A 190 1.05 -1.79 -15.15
N CYS A 191 1.62 -1.15 -16.16
CA CYS A 191 1.30 -1.45 -17.54
C CYS A 191 2.55 -1.27 -18.41
N GLU A 192 2.53 -1.90 -19.59
CA GLU A 192 3.57 -1.71 -20.59
C GLU A 192 3.43 -0.31 -21.20
N ASP A 193 4.45 0.52 -21.04
CA ASP A 193 4.52 1.88 -21.60
C ASP A 193 5.70 2.04 -22.58
N GLY A 194 6.38 0.93 -22.91
CA GLY A 194 7.56 0.90 -23.78
C GLY A 194 8.88 1.17 -23.04
N SER A 195 8.85 1.53 -21.77
CA SER A 195 10.03 1.78 -20.93
C SER A 195 10.27 0.69 -19.88
N ILE A 196 9.24 -0.02 -19.50
CA ILE A 196 9.27 -1.10 -18.53
C ILE A 196 8.77 -2.38 -19.18
N GLN A 197 9.45 -3.49 -18.89
CA GLN A 197 9.24 -4.80 -19.50
C GLN A 197 7.79 -5.26 -19.49
N ASN A 198 7.41 -5.87 -20.60
CA ASN A 198 6.26 -6.78 -20.78
C ASN A 198 5.37 -6.95 -19.55
N HIS A 199 4.44 -6.03 -19.37
CA HIS A 199 3.20 -6.28 -18.66
C HIS A 199 2.14 -6.53 -19.73
N PRO A 200 1.93 -7.77 -20.18
CA PRO A 200 0.85 -8.08 -21.08
C PRO A 200 -0.46 -7.80 -20.35
N ASN A 201 -1.20 -6.90 -20.89
CA ASN A 201 -2.58 -6.61 -20.44
C ASN A 201 -3.54 -7.27 -21.39
#